data_07e4dfab0368386cc7d446886eeaf8aa
#
_entry.id   07e4dfab0368386cc7d446886eeaf8aa
#
_cell.length_a   1.000
_cell.length_b   1.000
_cell.length_c   1.000
_cell.angle_alpha   90.00
_cell.angle_beta   90.00
_cell.angle_gamma   90.00
#
_symmetry.space_group_name_H-M   'P 1'
#
loop_
_entity.id
_entity.type
_entity.pdbx_description
1 polymer ?
#
loop_
_entity_poly.entity_id
_entity_poly.type
_entity_poly.pdbx_seq_one_letter_code
_entity_poly.pdbx_strand_id
1 'polypeptide(L)'
;AIDGHAPGVATKKIVSYLPDADFLNPAWDAKQAISVYSRFFADFDAKKAASMVDFFDRPTNRPLSEMSKGMGEKLQISLVMSRRARVFLLDEPISGVDPATRDVILEGILREFDPQSLLIVSTHLISDIEHFVDYALFVKEGRILLQGDADDLRAAHADSLDAIFRKEYR
;
A
#
# COMPACT_ATOMS: atom_id res chain seq x y z
N ALA A 1 -8.45 6.43 -17.12
CA ALA A 1 -9.62 5.55 -16.95
C ALA A 1 -9.22 4.36 -16.06
N ILE A 2 -10.15 3.84 -15.29
CA ILE A 2 -9.97 2.64 -14.46
C ILE A 2 -10.96 1.60 -15.00
N ASP A 3 -10.45 0.47 -15.50
CA ASP A 3 -11.28 -0.57 -16.14
C ASP A 3 -12.20 -0.01 -17.25
N GLY A 4 -11.68 0.90 -18.07
CA GLY A 4 -12.42 1.57 -19.15
C GLY A 4 -13.38 2.69 -18.72
N HIS A 5 -13.52 2.95 -17.42
CA HIS A 5 -14.44 3.95 -16.88
C HIS A 5 -13.70 5.18 -16.35
N ALA A 6 -14.31 6.36 -16.47
CA ALA A 6 -13.83 7.56 -15.80
C ALA A 6 -13.92 7.40 -14.26
N PRO A 7 -13.05 8.07 -13.48
CA PRO A 7 -13.15 8.05 -12.04
C PRO A 7 -14.54 8.47 -11.55
N GLY A 8 -15.16 7.64 -10.70
CA GLY A 8 -16.53 7.86 -10.21
C GLY A 8 -17.00 6.75 -9.27
N VAL A 9 -18.31 6.67 -9.04
CA VAL A 9 -18.89 5.69 -8.10
C VAL A 9 -18.56 4.24 -8.51
N ALA A 10 -18.60 3.92 -9.80
CA ALA A 10 -18.30 2.58 -10.30
C ALA A 10 -16.85 2.19 -10.03
N THR A 11 -15.91 3.08 -10.32
CA THR A 11 -14.47 2.82 -10.12
C THR A 11 -14.08 2.78 -8.65
N LYS A 12 -14.71 3.58 -7.79
CA LYS A 12 -14.49 3.54 -6.33
C LYS A 12 -14.85 2.19 -5.69
N LYS A 13 -15.73 1.41 -6.32
CA LYS A 13 -16.09 0.08 -5.84
C LYS A 13 -14.99 -0.96 -6.04
N ILE A 14 -14.15 -0.77 -7.05
CA ILE A 14 -13.07 -1.71 -7.42
C ILE A 14 -11.68 -1.22 -7.05
N VAL A 15 -11.56 -0.05 -6.41
CA VAL A 15 -10.31 0.54 -5.94
C VAL A 15 -10.26 0.49 -4.42
N SER A 16 -9.16 0.02 -3.88
CA SER A 16 -8.79 0.18 -2.47
C SER A 16 -7.63 1.17 -2.37
N TYR A 17 -7.74 2.15 -1.48
CA TYR A 17 -6.78 3.24 -1.38
C TYR A 17 -6.27 3.42 0.05
N LEU A 18 -4.95 3.45 0.19
CA LEU A 18 -4.24 3.85 1.40
C LEU A 18 -3.65 5.24 1.16
N PRO A 19 -4.12 6.29 1.82
CA PRO A 19 -3.48 7.61 1.76
C PRO A 19 -2.24 7.69 2.64
N ASP A 20 -1.32 8.62 2.37
CA ASP A 20 -0.17 8.97 3.22
C ASP A 20 -0.57 9.66 4.55
N ALA A 21 -1.82 9.64 4.91
CA ALA A 21 -2.32 10.26 6.14
C ALA A 21 -3.21 9.30 6.91
N ASP A 22 -3.17 9.40 8.23
CA ASP A 22 -4.09 8.66 9.08
C ASP A 22 -5.54 9.02 8.77
N PHE A 23 -6.34 8.00 8.40
CA PHE A 23 -7.75 8.17 8.02
C PHE A 23 -8.71 7.49 9.00
N LEU A 24 -8.19 6.76 9.98
CA LEU A 24 -9.01 6.06 10.97
C LEU A 24 -9.30 6.98 12.17
N ASN A 25 -10.45 6.76 12.80
CA ASN A 25 -10.75 7.44 14.05
C ASN A 25 -9.76 7.00 15.16
N PRO A 26 -9.02 7.91 15.80
CA PRO A 26 -8.03 7.58 16.81
C PRO A 26 -8.60 6.87 18.06
N ALA A 27 -9.91 6.97 18.31
CA ALA A 27 -10.58 6.27 19.40
C ALA A 27 -10.91 4.79 19.10
N TRP A 28 -10.79 4.35 17.83
CA TRP A 28 -11.09 2.96 17.47
C TRP A 28 -9.92 2.04 17.80
N ASP A 29 -10.26 0.84 18.23
CA ASP A 29 -9.37 -0.31 18.23
C ASP A 29 -9.47 -1.10 16.89
N ALA A 30 -8.66 -2.14 16.73
CA ALA A 30 -8.66 -2.93 15.50
C ALA A 30 -10.00 -3.62 15.24
N LYS A 31 -10.69 -4.09 16.27
CA LYS A 31 -12.01 -4.76 16.13
C LYS A 31 -13.07 -3.78 15.65
N GLN A 32 -13.07 -2.57 16.23
CA GLN A 32 -13.99 -1.51 15.83
C GLN A 32 -13.74 -1.08 14.39
N ALA A 33 -12.46 -0.89 14.00
CA ALA A 33 -12.09 -0.55 12.63
C ALA A 33 -12.56 -1.63 11.63
N ILE A 34 -12.30 -2.91 11.89
CA ILE A 34 -12.79 -4.03 11.08
C ILE A 34 -14.32 -4.04 10.99
N SER A 35 -15.02 -3.81 12.12
CA SER A 35 -16.49 -3.75 12.15
C SER A 35 -17.04 -2.62 11.29
N VAL A 36 -16.41 -1.44 11.33
CA VAL A 36 -16.81 -0.29 10.52
C VAL A 36 -16.59 -0.58 9.03
N TYR A 37 -15.42 -1.09 8.66
CA TYR A 37 -15.12 -1.46 7.27
C TYR A 37 -16.09 -2.50 6.71
N SER A 38 -16.45 -3.51 7.51
CA SER A 38 -17.45 -4.52 7.12
C SER A 38 -18.84 -3.93 6.82
N ARG A 39 -19.18 -2.79 7.41
CA ARG A 39 -20.47 -2.12 7.16
C ARG A 39 -20.42 -1.22 5.92
N PHE A 40 -19.27 -0.58 5.64
CA PHE A 40 -19.15 0.37 4.56
C PHE A 40 -18.77 -0.26 3.23
N PHE A 41 -18.02 -1.36 3.23
CA PHE A 41 -17.51 -2.02 2.04
C PHE A 41 -18.09 -3.43 1.91
N ALA A 42 -18.97 -3.64 0.96
CA ALA A 42 -19.58 -4.95 0.71
C ALA A 42 -18.57 -6.03 0.26
N ASP A 43 -17.43 -5.60 -0.27
CA ASP A 43 -16.31 -6.43 -0.74
C ASP A 43 -15.22 -6.63 0.32
N PHE A 44 -15.45 -6.19 1.56
CA PHE A 44 -14.47 -6.32 2.64
C PHE A 44 -14.49 -7.72 3.27
N ASP A 45 -13.32 -8.30 3.43
CA ASP A 45 -13.13 -9.60 4.07
C ASP A 45 -12.62 -9.43 5.51
N ALA A 46 -13.54 -9.47 6.47
CA ALA A 46 -13.23 -9.30 7.88
C ALA A 46 -12.32 -10.41 8.45
N LYS A 47 -12.38 -11.63 7.88
CA LYS A 47 -11.51 -12.73 8.31
C LYS A 47 -10.07 -12.49 7.85
N LYS A 48 -9.90 -12.04 6.61
CA LYS A 48 -8.60 -11.64 6.08
C LYS A 48 -8.00 -10.50 6.91
N ALA A 49 -8.79 -9.47 7.23
CA ALA A 49 -8.35 -8.36 8.07
C ALA A 49 -7.88 -8.81 9.45
N ALA A 50 -8.64 -9.68 10.12
CA ALA A 50 -8.25 -10.23 11.40
C ALA A 50 -6.95 -11.05 11.31
N SER A 51 -6.80 -11.88 10.27
CA SER A 51 -5.57 -12.65 10.01
C SER A 51 -4.35 -11.76 9.78
N MET A 52 -4.51 -10.65 9.07
CA MET A 52 -3.43 -9.68 8.87
C MET A 52 -3.05 -8.97 10.17
N VAL A 53 -4.04 -8.60 10.98
CA VAL A 53 -3.81 -8.00 12.31
C VAL A 53 -3.03 -8.96 13.21
N ASP A 54 -3.38 -10.25 13.18
CA ASP A 54 -2.67 -11.30 13.92
C ASP A 54 -1.24 -11.51 13.37
N PHE A 55 -1.07 -11.55 12.03
CA PHE A 55 0.24 -11.63 11.40
C PHE A 55 1.18 -10.48 11.82
N PHE A 56 0.63 -9.29 11.96
CA PHE A 56 1.39 -8.12 12.42
C PHE A 56 1.57 -8.06 13.94
N ASP A 57 1.16 -9.09 14.69
CA ASP A 57 1.21 -9.15 16.15
C ASP A 57 0.59 -7.91 16.83
N ARG A 58 -0.67 -7.61 16.46
CA ARG A 58 -1.36 -6.38 16.90
C ARG A 58 -2.26 -6.60 18.11
N PRO A 59 -2.17 -5.75 19.13
CA PRO A 59 -3.19 -5.73 20.19
C PRO A 59 -4.52 -5.26 19.61
N THR A 60 -5.54 -6.12 19.67
CA THR A 60 -6.84 -5.87 19.06
C THR A 60 -7.76 -4.96 19.89
N ASN A 61 -7.36 -4.66 21.14
CA ASN A 61 -8.15 -3.92 22.12
C ASN A 61 -7.53 -2.58 22.56
N ARG A 62 -6.45 -2.13 21.88
CA ARG A 62 -5.82 -0.83 22.14
C ARG A 62 -6.31 0.18 21.13
N PRO A 63 -6.75 1.39 21.55
CA PRO A 63 -7.15 2.44 20.61
C PRO A 63 -5.96 2.94 19.78
N LEU A 64 -6.23 3.40 18.55
CA LEU A 64 -5.19 3.92 17.65
C LEU A 64 -4.38 5.06 18.26
N SER A 65 -5.02 5.92 19.07
CA SER A 65 -4.34 7.02 19.76
C SER A 65 -3.21 6.58 20.71
N GLU A 66 -3.20 5.31 21.11
CA GLU A 66 -2.17 4.72 21.98
C GLU A 66 -1.20 3.81 21.19
N MET A 67 -1.37 3.70 19.87
CA MET A 67 -0.50 2.91 19.00
C MET A 67 0.71 3.74 18.56
N SER A 68 1.86 3.09 18.34
CA SER A 68 2.96 3.72 17.61
C SER A 68 2.58 3.93 16.14
N LYS A 69 3.30 4.82 15.42
CA LYS A 69 3.07 5.04 13.99
C LYS A 69 3.06 3.72 13.20
N GLY A 70 4.10 2.90 13.31
CA GLY A 70 4.17 1.61 12.63
C GLY A 70 3.03 0.65 13.04
N MET A 71 2.49 0.80 14.25
CA MET A 71 1.28 0.07 14.65
C MET A 71 0.04 0.56 13.91
N GLY A 72 -0.16 1.83 13.78
CA GLY A 72 -1.26 2.41 13.02
C GLY A 72 -1.19 2.03 11.55
N GLU A 73 -0.02 2.15 10.92
CA GLU A 73 0.23 1.78 9.53
C GLU A 73 -0.16 0.32 9.24
N LYS A 74 0.31 -0.62 10.07
CA LYS A 74 -0.02 -2.04 9.93
C LYS A 74 -1.53 -2.30 10.00
N LEU A 75 -2.26 -1.59 10.86
CA LEU A 75 -3.72 -1.71 10.92
C LEU A 75 -4.38 -1.13 9.66
N GLN A 76 -3.98 0.06 9.21
CA GLN A 76 -4.52 0.69 8.01
C GLN A 76 -4.30 -0.19 6.77
N ILE A 77 -3.10 -0.75 6.61
CA ILE A 77 -2.76 -1.69 5.55
C ILE A 77 -3.60 -2.96 5.63
N SER A 78 -3.80 -3.52 6.86
CA SER A 78 -4.65 -4.69 7.04
C SER A 78 -6.08 -4.45 6.54
N LEU A 79 -6.64 -3.27 6.78
CA LEU A 79 -7.97 -2.92 6.31
C LEU A 79 -8.02 -2.74 4.79
N VAL A 80 -7.07 -2.00 4.22
CA VAL A 80 -7.01 -1.72 2.79
C VAL A 80 -6.80 -2.99 1.98
N MET A 81 -5.85 -3.85 2.37
CA MET A 81 -5.54 -5.11 1.69
C MET A 81 -6.63 -6.19 1.87
N SER A 82 -7.54 -6.00 2.79
CA SER A 82 -8.65 -6.93 3.03
C SER A 82 -9.91 -6.64 2.21
N ARG A 83 -9.88 -5.66 1.31
CA ARG A 83 -10.90 -5.48 0.29
C ARG A 83 -10.65 -6.42 -0.89
N ARG A 84 -11.71 -6.88 -1.55
CA ARG A 84 -11.63 -7.62 -2.83
C ARG A 84 -11.59 -6.64 -3.99
N ALA A 85 -10.62 -5.72 -3.94
CA ALA A 85 -10.43 -4.71 -4.95
C ALA A 85 -9.67 -5.27 -6.16
N ARG A 86 -9.89 -4.67 -7.34
CA ARG A 86 -9.12 -4.95 -8.56
C ARG A 86 -7.90 -4.07 -8.69
N VAL A 87 -7.90 -2.93 -8.01
CA VAL A 87 -6.79 -1.98 -7.99
C VAL A 87 -6.54 -1.55 -6.55
N PHE A 88 -5.30 -1.71 -6.10
CA PHE A 88 -4.81 -1.19 -4.84
C PHE A 88 -3.90 0.00 -5.13
N LEU A 89 -4.17 1.13 -4.50
CA LEU A 89 -3.34 2.32 -4.55
C LEU A 89 -2.80 2.56 -3.14
N LEU A 90 -1.50 2.41 -2.95
CA LEU A 90 -0.84 2.61 -1.66
C LEU A 90 0.09 3.81 -1.77
N ASP A 91 -0.23 4.87 -1.03
CA ASP A 91 0.53 6.11 -1.03
C ASP A 91 1.47 6.13 0.17
N GLU A 92 2.77 6.06 -0.08
CA GLU A 92 3.85 6.02 0.90
C GLU A 92 3.64 4.98 2.03
N PRO A 93 3.29 3.70 1.76
CA PRO A 93 2.85 2.72 2.77
C PRO A 93 3.91 2.36 3.80
N ILE A 94 5.18 2.70 3.58
CA ILE A 94 6.31 2.38 4.46
C ILE A 94 7.05 3.63 4.94
N SER A 95 6.47 4.82 4.70
CA SER A 95 7.08 6.09 5.08
C SER A 95 7.02 6.31 6.59
N GLY A 96 8.14 6.81 7.15
CA GLY A 96 8.19 7.21 8.56
C GLY A 96 8.12 6.08 9.59
N VAL A 97 8.34 4.83 9.18
CA VAL A 97 8.53 3.68 10.07
C VAL A 97 9.99 3.19 10.00
N ASP A 98 10.43 2.46 11.01
CA ASP A 98 11.78 1.89 11.06
C ASP A 98 11.97 0.77 10.01
N PRO A 99 13.22 0.48 9.59
CA PRO A 99 13.49 -0.49 8.52
C PRO A 99 12.90 -1.88 8.79
N ALA A 100 13.00 -2.41 10.02
CA ALA A 100 12.47 -3.72 10.34
C ALA A 100 10.93 -3.77 10.22
N THR A 101 10.26 -2.67 10.57
CA THR A 101 8.81 -2.52 10.37
C THR A 101 8.44 -2.45 8.89
N ARG A 102 9.28 -1.82 8.03
CA ARG A 102 9.05 -1.78 6.57
C ARG A 102 9.05 -3.16 5.96
N ASP A 103 10.04 -3.99 6.29
CA ASP A 103 10.14 -5.35 5.79
C ASP A 103 8.89 -6.17 6.12
N VAL A 104 8.42 -6.09 7.37
CA VAL A 104 7.20 -6.79 7.81
C VAL A 104 5.94 -6.26 7.10
N ILE A 105 5.85 -4.95 6.84
CA ILE A 105 4.74 -4.36 6.10
C ILE A 105 4.74 -4.86 4.65
N LEU A 106 5.88 -4.82 3.97
CA LEU A 106 6.02 -5.29 2.59
C LEU A 106 5.71 -6.78 2.48
N GLU A 107 6.20 -7.60 3.41
CA GLU A 107 5.86 -9.03 3.47
C GLU A 107 4.34 -9.22 3.61
N GLY A 108 3.68 -8.49 4.50
CA GLY A 108 2.23 -8.55 4.69
C GLY A 108 1.44 -8.14 3.44
N ILE A 109 1.88 -7.09 2.73
CA ILE A 109 1.26 -6.66 1.48
C ILE A 109 1.39 -7.75 0.40
N LEU A 110 2.60 -8.26 0.18
CA LEU A 110 2.88 -9.26 -0.85
C LEU A 110 2.19 -10.59 -0.57
N ARG A 111 2.14 -11.01 0.67
CA ARG A 111 1.44 -12.23 1.10
C ARG A 111 -0.06 -12.19 0.77
N GLU A 112 -0.67 -11.04 0.92
CA GLU A 112 -2.12 -10.86 0.76
C GLU A 112 -2.52 -10.32 -0.61
N PHE A 113 -1.55 -9.99 -1.45
CA PHE A 113 -1.78 -9.50 -2.81
C PHE A 113 -2.36 -10.61 -3.70
N ASP A 114 -3.44 -10.29 -4.40
CA ASP A 114 -4.00 -11.15 -5.45
C ASP A 114 -3.32 -10.83 -6.79
N PRO A 115 -2.61 -11.78 -7.42
CA PRO A 115 -1.93 -11.55 -8.71
C PRO A 115 -2.87 -11.16 -9.86
N GLN A 116 -4.18 -11.32 -9.70
CA GLN A 116 -5.18 -10.85 -10.69
C GLN A 116 -5.56 -9.37 -10.50
N SER A 117 -5.08 -8.75 -9.43
CA SER A 117 -5.26 -7.33 -9.15
C SER A 117 -4.06 -6.51 -9.62
N LEU A 118 -4.24 -5.19 -9.70
CA LEU A 118 -3.16 -4.24 -9.92
C LEU A 118 -2.77 -3.60 -8.57
N LEU A 119 -1.50 -3.66 -8.20
CA LEU A 119 -0.94 -2.95 -7.06
C LEU A 119 -0.09 -1.78 -7.56
N ILE A 120 -0.44 -0.58 -7.15
CA ILE A 120 0.34 0.65 -7.42
C ILE A 120 0.81 1.21 -6.08
N VAL A 121 2.11 1.37 -5.94
CA VAL A 121 2.74 1.93 -4.75
C VAL A 121 3.47 3.21 -5.15
N SER A 122 3.12 4.34 -4.54
CA SER A 122 3.93 5.55 -4.60
C SER A 122 4.88 5.60 -3.42
N THR A 123 6.16 5.84 -3.67
CA THR A 123 7.17 5.97 -2.61
C THR A 123 8.43 6.65 -3.12
N HIS A 124 9.17 7.28 -2.20
CA HIS A 124 10.54 7.74 -2.42
C HIS A 124 11.59 6.75 -1.87
N LEU A 125 11.15 5.67 -1.21
CA LEU A 125 12.00 4.62 -0.62
C LEU A 125 12.20 3.48 -1.62
N ILE A 126 12.81 3.78 -2.77
CA ILE A 126 12.89 2.88 -3.92
C ILE A 126 13.69 1.62 -3.58
N SER A 127 14.80 1.76 -2.85
CA SER A 127 15.65 0.64 -2.43
C SER A 127 14.89 -0.45 -1.67
N ASP A 128 13.83 -0.08 -0.94
CA ASP A 128 13.07 -1.02 -0.12
C ASP A 128 12.08 -1.85 -0.95
N ILE A 129 11.64 -1.32 -2.12
CA ILE A 129 10.60 -1.96 -2.95
C ILE A 129 11.11 -2.44 -4.31
N GLU A 130 12.28 -2.01 -4.79
CA GLU A 130 12.74 -2.26 -6.16
C GLU A 130 12.82 -3.74 -6.55
N HIS A 131 12.90 -4.66 -5.57
CA HIS A 131 12.94 -6.10 -5.80
C HIS A 131 11.56 -6.74 -6.05
N PHE A 132 10.48 -5.99 -5.80
CA PHE A 132 9.10 -6.50 -5.87
C PHE A 132 8.29 -5.87 -7.00
N VAL A 133 8.85 -4.88 -7.71
CA VAL A 133 8.11 -4.15 -8.74
C VAL A 133 8.41 -4.71 -10.13
N ASP A 134 7.33 -4.92 -10.90
CA ASP A 134 7.42 -5.34 -12.30
C ASP A 134 7.60 -4.13 -13.24
N TYR A 135 7.04 -2.97 -12.86
CA TYR A 135 7.04 -1.77 -13.69
C TYR A 135 7.28 -0.50 -12.85
N ALA A 136 8.10 0.40 -13.33
CA ALA A 136 8.42 1.65 -12.66
C ALA A 136 8.00 2.88 -13.46
N LEU A 137 7.52 3.91 -12.74
CA LEU A 137 7.17 5.23 -13.25
C LEU A 137 7.89 6.28 -12.41
N PHE A 138 8.83 7.02 -12.97
CA PHE A 138 9.50 8.13 -12.31
C PHE A 138 8.79 9.44 -12.64
N VAL A 139 8.19 10.07 -11.61
CA VAL A 139 7.32 11.25 -11.78
C VAL A 139 7.98 12.46 -11.11
N LYS A 140 8.14 13.55 -11.84
CA LYS A 140 8.65 14.84 -11.33
C LYS A 140 7.80 15.98 -11.87
N GLU A 141 7.37 16.88 -11.00
CA GLU A 141 6.57 18.06 -11.36
C GLU A 141 5.34 17.74 -12.24
N GLY A 142 4.65 16.64 -11.93
CA GLY A 142 3.47 16.20 -12.66
C GLY A 142 3.76 15.58 -14.04
N ARG A 143 5.01 15.26 -14.37
CA ARG A 143 5.42 14.62 -15.62
C ARG A 143 6.12 13.30 -15.35
N ILE A 144 5.91 12.35 -16.25
CA ILE A 144 6.67 11.10 -16.26
C ILE A 144 8.01 11.39 -16.93
N LEU A 145 9.11 11.23 -16.18
CA LEU A 145 10.47 11.36 -16.69
C LEU A 145 10.93 10.09 -17.38
N LEU A 146 10.69 8.95 -16.73
CA LEU A 146 11.11 7.65 -17.20
C LEU A 146 10.04 6.62 -16.79
N GLN A 147 9.79 5.63 -17.63
CA GLN A 147 8.90 4.53 -17.32
C GLN A 147 9.32 3.27 -18.09
N GLY A 148 9.05 2.12 -17.53
CA GLY A 148 9.31 0.86 -18.19
C GLY A 148 9.21 -0.34 -17.26
N ASP A 149 9.35 -1.52 -17.85
CA ASP A 149 9.61 -2.75 -17.10
C ASP A 149 10.85 -2.58 -16.22
N ALA A 150 10.77 -3.05 -14.98
CA ALA A 150 11.82 -2.82 -13.99
C ALA A 150 13.15 -3.49 -14.38
N ASP A 151 13.09 -4.69 -14.95
CA ASP A 151 14.28 -5.41 -15.38
C ASP A 151 14.89 -4.79 -16.65
N ASP A 152 14.06 -4.34 -17.58
CA ASP A 152 14.52 -3.61 -18.77
C ASP A 152 15.21 -2.30 -18.39
N LEU A 153 14.65 -1.55 -17.44
CA LEU A 153 15.27 -0.32 -16.93
C LEU A 153 16.63 -0.59 -16.27
N ARG A 154 16.71 -1.62 -15.41
CA ARG A 154 17.98 -2.04 -14.79
C ARG A 154 19.02 -2.44 -15.84
N ALA A 155 18.62 -3.22 -16.85
CA ALA A 155 19.50 -3.68 -17.91
C ALA A 155 19.98 -2.51 -18.80
N ALA A 156 19.08 -1.61 -19.20
CA ALA A 156 19.41 -0.46 -20.05
C ALA A 156 20.37 0.54 -19.39
N HIS A 157 20.25 0.72 -18.08
CA HIS A 157 21.08 1.68 -17.33
C HIS A 157 22.25 1.00 -16.60
N ALA A 158 22.34 -0.33 -16.60
CA ALA A 158 23.31 -1.14 -15.84
C ALA A 158 23.37 -0.73 -14.36
N ASP A 159 22.22 -0.47 -13.72
CA ASP A 159 22.12 0.08 -12.38
C ASP A 159 20.81 -0.34 -11.69
N SER A 160 20.73 -0.14 -10.37
CA SER A 160 19.49 -0.32 -9.60
C SER A 160 18.45 0.76 -9.89
N LEU A 161 17.17 0.50 -9.65
CA LEU A 161 16.13 1.54 -9.81
C LEU A 161 16.37 2.74 -8.89
N ASP A 162 16.87 2.54 -7.67
CA ASP A 162 17.25 3.62 -6.75
C ASP A 162 18.37 4.49 -7.34
N ALA A 163 19.41 3.89 -7.93
CA ALA A 163 20.50 4.63 -8.54
C ALA A 163 20.06 5.39 -9.80
N ILE A 164 19.20 4.80 -10.62
CA ILE A 164 18.58 5.45 -11.78
C ILE A 164 17.78 6.67 -11.33
N PHE A 165 16.90 6.49 -10.32
CA PHE A 165 16.10 7.56 -9.73
C PHE A 165 16.98 8.73 -9.28
N ARG A 166 18.04 8.47 -8.53
CA ARG A 166 18.96 9.52 -8.04
C ARG A 166 19.65 10.29 -9.15
N LYS A 167 19.88 9.66 -10.31
CA LYS A 167 20.46 10.33 -11.49
C LYS A 167 19.45 11.24 -12.19
N GLU A 168 18.21 10.75 -12.37
CA GLU A 168 17.14 11.47 -13.06
C GLU A 168 16.58 12.67 -12.27
N TYR A 169 16.72 12.66 -10.93
CA TYR A 169 16.21 13.71 -10.05
C TYR A 169 17.26 14.78 -9.66
N ARG A 170 18.50 14.67 -10.14
CA ARG A 170 19.54 15.71 -10.00
C ARG A 170 19.38 16.83 -11.05
#